data_cd266519dc00182a617ca673f1a9fadc
#
_entry.id   cd266519dc00182a617ca673f1a9fadc
#
_cell.length_a   1.000
_cell.length_b   1.000
_cell.length_c   1.000
_cell.angle_alpha   90.00
_cell.angle_beta   90.00
_cell.angle_gamma   90.00
#
_symmetry.space_group_name_H-M   'P 1'
#
loop_
_entity.id
_entity.type
_entity.pdbx_description
1 polymer ?
#
loop_
_entity_poly.entity_id
_entity_poly.type
_entity_poly.pdbx_seq_one_letter_code
_entity_poly.pdbx_strand_id
1 'polypeptide(L)'
;MRRFLPLIILLSVIFLFLFGTFKKNTRVIPTPLIGQEVPVLGLEVAFYEDFEANNLVEILKSDKIKIINFWASWCLPCEVEHPILMGLSKKSDFIIIGVNYKDTEEGSAKFLNEKGNPYDLVVIDDEGMMGIEMGLTGVPETFVVNEDGKI
;
A
#
# COMPACT_ATOMS: atom_id res chain seq x y z
N MET A 1 52.34 15.82 18.39
CA MET A 1 50.97 15.49 18.75
C MET A 1 49.93 16.45 18.14
N ARG A 2 50.12 17.77 18.16
CA ARG A 2 49.17 18.76 17.58
C ARG A 2 48.91 18.62 16.05
N ARG A 3 49.86 18.10 15.27
CA ARG A 3 49.75 17.95 13.81
C ARG A 3 48.81 16.80 13.39
N PHE A 4 48.57 15.81 14.24
CA PHE A 4 47.68 14.67 13.93
C PHE A 4 46.24 14.86 14.44
N LEU A 5 45.99 15.90 15.22
CA LEU A 5 44.69 16.21 15.79
C LEU A 5 43.58 16.33 14.71
N PRO A 6 43.81 17.09 13.61
CA PRO A 6 42.76 17.17 12.56
C PRO A 6 42.50 15.85 11.86
N LEU A 7 43.52 15.00 11.70
CA LEU A 7 43.35 13.66 11.09
C LEU A 7 42.54 12.75 12.01
N ILE A 8 42.78 12.79 13.32
CA ILE A 8 42.02 11.99 14.30
C ILE A 8 40.56 12.43 14.34
N ILE A 9 40.30 13.73 14.29
CA ILE A 9 38.91 14.26 14.22
C ILE A 9 38.22 13.80 12.94
N LEU A 10 38.88 13.88 11.78
CA LEU A 10 38.34 13.45 10.51
C LEU A 10 37.99 11.95 10.53
N LEU A 11 38.91 11.12 11.01
CA LEU A 11 38.66 9.66 11.09
C LEU A 11 37.54 9.34 12.09
N SER A 12 37.42 10.07 13.19
CA SER A 12 36.32 9.91 14.16
C SER A 12 34.98 10.27 13.54
N VAL A 13 34.89 11.34 12.76
CA VAL A 13 33.66 11.74 12.06
C VAL A 13 33.28 10.71 11.02
N ILE A 14 34.22 10.23 10.20
CA ILE A 14 34.00 9.18 9.22
C ILE A 14 33.51 7.90 9.90
N PHE A 15 34.15 7.50 11.01
CA PHE A 15 33.72 6.31 11.76
C PHE A 15 32.31 6.44 12.31
N LEU A 16 31.94 7.59 12.89
CA LEU A 16 30.60 7.87 13.39
C LEU A 16 29.55 7.82 12.26
N PHE A 17 29.91 8.36 11.10
CA PHE A 17 29.01 8.36 9.94
C PHE A 17 28.79 6.94 9.41
N LEU A 18 29.86 6.16 9.25
CA LEU A 18 29.79 4.76 8.84
C LEU A 18 29.02 3.93 9.87
N PHE A 19 29.29 4.09 11.16
CA PHE A 19 28.58 3.37 12.22
C PHE A 19 27.09 3.73 12.27
N GLY A 20 26.76 5.01 12.05
CA GLY A 20 25.38 5.49 11.97
C GLY A 20 24.61 4.94 10.77
N THR A 21 25.26 4.84 9.61
CA THR A 21 24.63 4.32 8.38
C THR A 21 24.46 2.79 8.40
N PHE A 22 25.35 2.05 9.06
CA PHE A 22 25.23 0.61 9.21
C PHE A 22 24.21 0.19 10.29
N LYS A 23 23.79 1.09 11.16
CA LYS A 23 22.70 0.83 12.10
C LYS A 23 21.36 0.91 11.34
N LYS A 24 20.99 -0.21 10.70
CA LYS A 24 19.74 -0.39 9.99
C LYS A 24 18.57 -0.30 10.99
N ASN A 25 18.15 0.94 11.27
CA ASN A 25 16.87 1.16 11.94
C ASN A 25 15.78 0.89 10.89
N THR A 26 15.33 -0.33 10.84
CA THR A 26 14.03 -0.62 10.25
C THR A 26 13.01 0.08 11.15
N ARG A 27 12.66 1.31 10.83
CA ARG A 27 11.52 1.97 11.44
C ARG A 27 10.29 1.22 10.93
N VAL A 28 9.89 0.22 11.67
CA VAL A 28 8.52 -0.29 11.56
C VAL A 28 7.67 0.90 12.02
N ILE A 29 7.01 1.55 11.08
CA ILE A 29 5.97 2.55 11.41
C ILE A 29 4.79 1.69 11.86
N PRO A 30 4.46 1.65 13.17
CA PRO A 30 3.31 0.88 13.61
C PRO A 30 2.07 1.58 13.04
N THR A 31 1.39 0.92 12.13
CA THR A 31 0.07 1.35 11.68
C THR A 31 -0.89 1.27 12.87
N PRO A 32 -1.55 2.37 13.26
CA PRO A 32 -2.49 2.39 14.38
C PRO A 32 -3.72 1.52 14.13
N LEU A 33 -3.90 1.07 12.88
CA LEU A 33 -5.06 0.28 12.44
C LEU A 33 -4.93 -1.23 12.69
N ILE A 34 -3.76 -1.72 13.14
CA ILE A 34 -3.61 -3.15 13.44
C ILE A 34 -4.62 -3.56 14.51
N GLY A 35 -5.46 -4.56 14.18
CA GLY A 35 -6.54 -5.05 15.03
C GLY A 35 -7.81 -4.21 14.99
N GLN A 36 -7.87 -3.12 14.22
CA GLN A 36 -9.05 -2.31 13.98
C GLN A 36 -9.82 -2.82 12.74
N GLU A 37 -11.11 -2.50 12.68
CA GLU A 37 -11.91 -2.68 11.47
C GLU A 37 -11.45 -1.71 10.39
N VAL A 38 -11.66 -2.10 9.12
CA VAL A 38 -11.33 -1.23 7.98
C VAL A 38 -12.20 0.03 8.02
N PRO A 39 -11.62 1.24 8.10
CA PRO A 39 -12.36 2.48 8.32
C PRO A 39 -13.00 3.02 7.02
N VAL A 40 -13.80 2.21 6.34
CA VAL A 40 -14.47 2.58 5.06
C VAL A 40 -15.95 2.89 5.24
N LEU A 41 -16.48 2.80 6.47
CA LEU A 41 -17.89 3.05 6.74
C LEU A 41 -18.17 4.56 6.65
N GLY A 42 -18.92 4.96 5.61
CA GLY A 42 -19.33 6.34 5.38
C GLY A 42 -18.52 7.12 4.35
N LEU A 43 -17.56 6.49 3.69
CA LEU A 43 -16.88 7.09 2.55
C LEU A 43 -17.74 6.94 1.29
N GLU A 44 -17.95 8.06 0.59
CA GLU A 44 -18.42 8.03 -0.79
C GLU A 44 -17.23 7.65 -1.68
N VAL A 45 -17.17 6.36 -2.06
CA VAL A 45 -16.14 5.86 -2.97
C VAL A 45 -16.77 5.53 -4.32
N ALA A 46 -16.10 5.92 -5.38
CA ALA A 46 -16.45 5.50 -6.73
C ALA A 46 -15.84 4.11 -7.02
N PHE A 47 -16.45 3.39 -7.94
CA PHE A 47 -16.00 2.07 -8.34
C PHE A 47 -15.71 2.03 -9.83
N TYR A 48 -14.76 1.22 -10.22
CA TYR A 48 -14.49 0.92 -11.62
C TYR A 48 -15.51 -0.12 -12.10
N GLU A 49 -16.22 0.18 -13.18
CA GLU A 49 -17.36 -0.61 -13.71
C GLU A 49 -18.58 -0.62 -12.76
N ASP A 50 -19.61 -1.41 -13.07
CA ASP A 50 -20.94 -1.43 -12.43
C ASP A 50 -20.97 -1.97 -10.98
N PHE A 51 -19.95 -1.70 -10.16
CA PHE A 51 -19.94 -2.07 -8.75
C PHE A 51 -20.65 -1.02 -7.88
N GLU A 52 -21.44 -1.48 -6.93
CA GLU A 52 -22.12 -0.64 -5.95
C GLU A 52 -21.35 -0.59 -4.61
N ALA A 53 -21.46 0.51 -3.88
CA ALA A 53 -20.84 0.67 -2.56
C ALA A 53 -21.22 -0.44 -1.56
N ASN A 54 -22.41 -1.02 -1.68
CA ASN A 54 -22.85 -2.14 -0.86
C ASN A 54 -21.96 -3.38 -1.03
N ASN A 55 -21.39 -3.58 -2.20
CA ASN A 55 -20.52 -4.72 -2.48
C ASN A 55 -19.23 -4.67 -1.67
N LEU A 56 -18.64 -3.48 -1.48
CA LEU A 56 -17.43 -3.33 -0.64
C LEU A 56 -17.70 -3.72 0.81
N VAL A 57 -18.81 -3.25 1.39
CA VAL A 57 -19.19 -3.58 2.78
C VAL A 57 -19.45 -5.07 2.93
N GLU A 58 -20.13 -5.70 1.96
CA GLU A 58 -20.40 -7.13 1.95
C GLU A 58 -19.11 -7.96 1.82
N ILE A 59 -18.21 -7.54 0.92
CA ILE A 59 -16.90 -8.17 0.75
C ILE A 59 -16.08 -8.07 2.04
N LEU A 60 -16.03 -6.92 2.69
CA LEU A 60 -15.28 -6.73 3.93
C LEU A 60 -15.82 -7.58 5.09
N LYS A 61 -17.12 -7.88 5.10
CA LYS A 61 -17.77 -8.75 6.09
C LYS A 61 -17.72 -10.24 5.74
N SER A 62 -17.22 -10.61 4.56
CA SER A 62 -17.09 -12.01 4.18
C SER A 62 -16.07 -12.74 5.06
N ASP A 63 -16.17 -14.06 5.12
CA ASP A 63 -15.30 -14.97 5.88
C ASP A 63 -13.98 -15.31 5.18
N LYS A 64 -13.60 -14.53 4.17
CA LYS A 64 -12.33 -14.68 3.46
C LYS A 64 -11.30 -13.66 3.94
N ILE A 65 -10.02 -13.96 3.74
CA ILE A 65 -8.95 -12.98 3.88
C ILE A 65 -9.04 -11.97 2.73
N LYS A 66 -8.96 -10.67 3.04
CA LYS A 66 -8.95 -9.61 2.04
C LYS A 66 -7.57 -8.99 1.97
N ILE A 67 -7.14 -8.69 0.77
CA ILE A 67 -5.90 -7.98 0.47
C ILE A 67 -6.32 -6.64 -0.14
N ILE A 68 -6.10 -5.54 0.58
CA ILE A 68 -6.38 -4.19 0.10
C ILE A 68 -5.06 -3.59 -0.34
N ASN A 69 -4.91 -3.40 -1.64
CA ASN A 69 -3.69 -2.86 -2.25
C ASN A 69 -3.97 -1.45 -2.80
N PHE A 70 -3.25 -0.47 -2.27
CA PHE A 70 -3.24 0.89 -2.80
C PHE A 70 -2.22 1.01 -3.92
N TRP A 71 -2.68 1.47 -5.09
CA TRP A 71 -1.86 1.56 -6.29
C TRP A 71 -2.24 2.76 -7.17
N ALA A 72 -1.41 3.06 -8.14
CA ALA A 72 -1.70 4.06 -9.16
C ALA A 72 -0.97 3.74 -10.46
N SER A 73 -1.50 4.19 -11.60
CA SER A 73 -0.88 3.97 -12.92
C SER A 73 0.45 4.69 -13.08
N TRP A 74 0.64 5.83 -12.41
CA TRP A 74 1.86 6.61 -12.42
C TRP A 74 2.94 6.08 -11.46
N CYS A 75 2.65 5.03 -10.67
CA CYS A 75 3.50 4.50 -9.63
C CYS A 75 4.40 3.38 -10.17
N LEU A 76 5.66 3.66 -10.45
CA LEU A 76 6.61 2.67 -10.96
C LEU A 76 6.83 1.47 -10.00
N PRO A 77 6.96 1.64 -8.66
CA PRO A 77 7.04 0.50 -7.76
C PRO A 77 5.78 -0.38 -7.79
N CYS A 78 4.60 0.19 -8.04
CA CYS A 78 3.35 -0.56 -8.18
C CYS A 78 3.41 -1.49 -9.41
N GLU A 79 3.99 -1.01 -10.51
CA GLU A 79 4.20 -1.83 -11.71
C GLU A 79 5.14 -3.02 -11.43
N VAL A 80 6.15 -2.83 -10.58
CA VAL A 80 7.11 -3.89 -10.21
C VAL A 80 6.45 -4.99 -9.36
N GLU A 81 5.53 -4.63 -8.45
CA GLU A 81 4.83 -5.64 -7.62
C GLU A 81 3.63 -6.28 -8.32
N HIS A 82 3.09 -5.65 -9.36
CA HIS A 82 1.88 -6.10 -10.05
C HIS A 82 1.87 -7.59 -10.47
N PRO A 83 2.97 -8.17 -10.99
CA PRO A 83 3.04 -9.60 -11.31
C PRO A 83 2.82 -10.52 -10.10
N ILE A 84 3.15 -10.06 -8.89
CA ILE A 84 2.91 -10.81 -7.64
C ILE A 84 1.41 -10.86 -7.37
N LEU A 85 0.71 -9.73 -7.49
CA LEU A 85 -0.74 -9.64 -7.35
C LEU A 85 -1.45 -10.49 -8.40
N MET A 86 -1.00 -10.47 -9.65
CA MET A 86 -1.48 -11.35 -10.73
C MET A 86 -1.28 -12.84 -10.41
N GLY A 87 -0.24 -13.17 -9.66
CA GLY A 87 -0.01 -14.53 -9.15
C GLY A 87 -0.97 -14.91 -8.03
N LEU A 88 -1.26 -13.96 -7.14
CA LEU A 88 -2.18 -14.14 -6.01
C LEU A 88 -3.64 -14.26 -6.47
N SER A 89 -4.06 -13.49 -7.48
CA SER A 89 -5.43 -13.49 -7.99
C SER A 89 -5.88 -14.85 -8.57
N LYS A 90 -4.93 -15.73 -8.88
CA LYS A 90 -5.23 -17.10 -9.33
C LYS A 90 -5.63 -18.05 -8.19
N LYS A 91 -5.52 -17.59 -6.93
CA LYS A 91 -5.86 -18.39 -5.74
C LYS A 91 -7.24 -17.96 -5.24
N SER A 92 -8.08 -18.93 -4.91
CA SER A 92 -9.45 -18.69 -4.43
C SER A 92 -9.55 -18.29 -2.95
N ASP A 93 -8.43 -18.31 -2.23
CA ASP A 93 -8.40 -18.14 -0.76
C ASP A 93 -8.45 -16.69 -0.32
N PHE A 94 -8.28 -15.76 -1.29
CA PHE A 94 -8.23 -14.33 -1.04
C PHE A 94 -9.25 -13.59 -1.87
N ILE A 95 -9.66 -12.41 -1.38
CA ILE A 95 -10.30 -11.37 -2.18
C ILE A 95 -9.31 -10.22 -2.29
N ILE A 96 -9.01 -9.79 -3.49
CA ILE A 96 -8.05 -8.71 -3.72
C ILE A 96 -8.82 -7.45 -4.13
N ILE A 97 -8.72 -6.42 -3.30
CA ILE A 97 -9.33 -5.11 -3.52
C ILE A 97 -8.23 -4.13 -3.92
N GLY A 98 -8.31 -3.60 -5.13
CA GLY A 98 -7.43 -2.55 -5.60
C GLY A 98 -8.01 -1.18 -5.26
N VAL A 99 -7.25 -0.33 -4.57
CA VAL A 99 -7.62 1.07 -4.35
C VAL A 99 -6.75 1.93 -5.25
N ASN A 100 -7.35 2.47 -6.30
CA ASN A 100 -6.69 3.36 -7.24
C ASN A 100 -6.58 4.77 -6.65
N TYR A 101 -5.37 5.11 -6.19
CA TYR A 101 -5.10 6.28 -5.37
C TYR A 101 -4.64 7.47 -6.20
N LYS A 102 -5.41 8.56 -6.16
CA LYS A 102 -5.06 9.84 -6.81
C LYS A 102 -4.58 9.67 -8.25
N ASP A 103 -5.36 8.96 -9.01
CA ASP A 103 -5.07 8.62 -10.41
C ASP A 103 -6.18 9.12 -11.33
N THR A 104 -5.93 9.04 -12.63
CA THR A 104 -6.95 9.31 -13.64
C THR A 104 -7.62 8.01 -14.09
N GLU A 105 -8.90 8.10 -14.41
CA GLU A 105 -9.67 6.95 -14.93
C GLU A 105 -9.02 6.37 -16.20
N GLU A 106 -8.55 7.23 -17.12
CA GLU A 106 -7.85 6.82 -18.34
C GLU A 106 -6.53 6.09 -18.01
N GLY A 107 -5.75 6.62 -17.05
CA GLY A 107 -4.47 6.03 -16.64
C GLY A 107 -4.65 4.66 -16.00
N SER A 108 -5.58 4.55 -15.06
CA SER A 108 -5.89 3.28 -14.38
C SER A 108 -6.45 2.23 -15.34
N ALA A 109 -7.39 2.61 -16.20
CA ALA A 109 -7.94 1.73 -17.22
C ALA A 109 -6.85 1.21 -18.17
N LYS A 110 -6.01 2.11 -18.67
CA LYS A 110 -4.88 1.73 -19.53
C LYS A 110 -3.93 0.76 -18.83
N PHE A 111 -3.56 1.04 -17.57
CA PHE A 111 -2.66 0.18 -16.79
C PHE A 111 -3.23 -1.23 -16.65
N LEU A 112 -4.50 -1.36 -16.23
CA LEU A 112 -5.15 -2.66 -16.05
C LEU A 112 -5.35 -3.41 -17.38
N ASN A 113 -5.66 -2.71 -18.48
CA ASN A 113 -5.79 -3.32 -19.80
C ASN A 113 -4.44 -3.85 -20.33
N GLU A 114 -3.35 -3.14 -20.10
CA GLU A 114 -2.02 -3.54 -20.58
C GLU A 114 -1.34 -4.61 -19.72
N LYS A 115 -1.54 -4.53 -18.38
CA LYS A 115 -0.84 -5.39 -17.42
C LYS A 115 -1.70 -6.55 -16.90
N GLY A 116 -3.02 -6.52 -17.16
CA GLY A 116 -4.01 -7.41 -16.59
C GLY A 116 -4.62 -6.86 -15.30
N ASN A 117 -5.78 -7.36 -14.90
CA ASN A 117 -6.48 -6.96 -13.69
C ASN A 117 -6.40 -8.08 -12.63
N PRO A 118 -5.65 -7.89 -11.52
CA PRO A 118 -5.56 -8.87 -10.44
C PRO A 118 -6.67 -8.70 -9.39
N TYR A 119 -7.49 -7.65 -9.48
CA TYR A 119 -8.43 -7.23 -8.45
C TYR A 119 -9.82 -7.82 -8.69
N ASP A 120 -10.44 -8.31 -7.61
CA ASP A 120 -11.85 -8.71 -7.61
C ASP A 120 -12.77 -7.47 -7.54
N LEU A 121 -12.26 -6.38 -6.98
CA LEU A 121 -12.94 -5.08 -6.90
C LEU A 121 -11.90 -3.97 -7.03
N VAL A 122 -12.20 -2.94 -7.82
CA VAL A 122 -11.40 -1.72 -7.91
C VAL A 122 -12.21 -0.54 -7.38
N VAL A 123 -11.66 0.10 -6.35
CA VAL A 123 -12.17 1.33 -5.74
C VAL A 123 -11.38 2.51 -6.28
N ILE A 124 -12.06 3.59 -6.63
CA ILE A 124 -11.45 4.83 -7.09
C ILE A 124 -11.37 5.80 -5.91
N ASP A 125 -10.16 6.18 -5.54
CA ASP A 125 -9.84 7.12 -4.45
C ASP A 125 -9.10 8.34 -5.03
N ASP A 126 -9.77 9.08 -5.90
CA ASP A 126 -9.23 10.22 -6.62
C ASP A 126 -8.86 11.39 -5.70
N GLU A 127 -9.63 11.62 -4.65
CA GLU A 127 -9.34 12.62 -3.61
C GLU A 127 -8.36 12.10 -2.55
N GLY A 128 -8.15 10.78 -2.45
CA GLY A 128 -7.27 10.14 -1.48
C GLY A 128 -7.85 10.04 -0.08
N MET A 129 -9.18 10.08 0.05
CA MET A 129 -9.85 10.04 1.34
C MET A 129 -9.73 8.66 1.99
N MET A 130 -9.87 7.59 1.21
CA MET A 130 -9.67 6.23 1.72
C MET A 130 -8.22 6.02 2.17
N GLY A 131 -7.26 6.58 1.40
CA GLY A 131 -5.86 6.59 1.81
C GLY A 131 -5.61 7.29 3.14
N ILE A 132 -6.27 8.44 3.39
CA ILE A 132 -6.16 9.17 4.65
C ILE A 132 -6.72 8.34 5.82
N GLU A 133 -7.90 7.79 5.68
CA GLU A 133 -8.55 6.97 6.72
C GLU A 133 -7.77 5.68 7.03
N MET A 134 -7.15 5.10 6.00
CA MET A 134 -6.28 3.93 6.14
C MET A 134 -4.87 4.26 6.65
N GLY A 135 -4.56 5.56 6.86
CA GLY A 135 -3.23 5.99 7.29
C GLY A 135 -2.14 5.68 6.26
N LEU A 136 -2.49 5.72 4.97
CA LEU A 136 -1.59 5.44 3.85
C LEU A 136 -0.37 6.35 3.90
N THR A 137 0.82 5.78 3.80
CA THR A 137 2.07 6.53 3.75
C THR A 137 2.53 6.83 2.33
N GLY A 138 2.07 6.05 1.37
CA GLY A 138 2.35 6.18 -0.06
C GLY A 138 2.03 4.90 -0.81
N VAL A 139 2.01 4.96 -2.15
CA VAL A 139 1.80 3.79 -2.99
C VAL A 139 3.14 3.21 -3.49
N PRO A 140 3.27 1.89 -3.59
CA PRO A 140 2.28 0.87 -3.20
C PRO A 140 2.27 0.61 -1.69
N GLU A 141 1.09 0.36 -1.14
CA GLU A 141 0.95 -0.14 0.23
C GLU A 141 -0.18 -1.17 0.28
N THR A 142 0.03 -2.26 1.03
CA THR A 142 -0.92 -3.37 1.09
C THR A 142 -1.31 -3.67 2.53
N PHE A 143 -2.62 -3.71 2.78
CA PHE A 143 -3.22 -4.10 4.04
C PHE A 143 -3.84 -5.49 3.91
N VAL A 144 -3.60 -6.33 4.90
CA VAL A 144 -4.24 -7.64 4.99
C VAL A 144 -5.34 -7.57 6.04
N VAL A 145 -6.55 -7.92 5.64
CA VAL A 145 -7.73 -7.94 6.49
C VAL A 145 -8.13 -9.39 6.72
N ASN A 146 -8.24 -9.78 7.97
CA ASN A 146 -8.60 -11.14 8.34
C ASN A 146 -10.09 -11.45 8.08
N GLU A 147 -10.50 -12.67 8.38
CA GLU A 147 -11.87 -13.15 8.24
C GLU A 147 -12.87 -12.35 9.10
N ASP A 148 -12.40 -11.79 10.24
CA ASP A 148 -13.22 -10.96 11.14
C ASP A 148 -13.32 -9.49 10.67
N GLY A 149 -12.75 -9.11 9.52
CA GLY A 149 -12.75 -7.75 9.00
C GLY A 149 -11.73 -6.81 9.66
N LYS A 150 -10.71 -7.35 10.34
CA LYS A 150 -9.67 -6.56 11.03
C LYS A 150 -8.34 -6.60 10.28
N ILE A 151 -7.66 -5.45 10.27
CA ILE A 151 -6.34 -5.25 9.69
C ILE A 151 -5.27 -5.91 10.55
#